data_526bdd60ceab49a810202adcb742526f
#
_entry.id   526bdd60ceab49a810202adcb742526f
#
_cell.length_a   1.000
_cell.length_b   1.000
_cell.length_c   1.000
_cell.angle_alpha   90.00
_cell.angle_beta   90.00
_cell.angle_gamma   90.00
#
_symmetry.space_group_name_H-M   'P 1'
#
loop_
_entity.id
_entity.type
_entity.pdbx_description
1 polymer ?
#
loop_
_entity_poly.entity_id
_entity_poly.type
_entity_poly.pdbx_seq_one_letter_code
_entity_poly.pdbx_strand_id
1 'polypeptide(L)'
;MRVCPLRDRHHPHGAGQRHGHFSAEQRKVYDVVLAAQERALAMVKPGVYHEDLDKAARALVEKAGYGDFFIHGLGHFVGLDVHDVGAYHEPLQAGMVLTIEPGIYLPDRGFGVRIEDEVLITETGALLLTDGLPRTADEVERWMANRPR
;
A
#
# COMPACT_ATOMS: atom_id res chain seq x y z
N MET A 1 3.65 -2.38 7.31
CA MET A 1 4.15 -1.40 6.33
C MET A 1 5.48 -1.86 5.75
N ARG A 2 5.52 -2.27 4.51
CA ARG A 2 6.76 -2.62 3.82
C ARG A 2 6.99 -1.64 2.68
N VAL A 3 7.84 -0.64 2.92
CA VAL A 3 8.51 0.05 1.81
C VAL A 3 9.64 -0.88 1.38
N CYS A 4 9.49 -1.54 0.23
CA CYS A 4 10.51 -2.42 -0.30
C CYS A 4 11.37 -1.61 -1.28
N PRO A 5 12.59 -1.19 -0.91
CA PRO A 5 13.54 -0.73 -1.90
C PRO A 5 14.04 -1.97 -2.64
N LEU A 6 13.72 -2.10 -3.93
CA LEU A 6 14.44 -2.99 -4.80
C LEU A 6 15.92 -2.56 -4.76
N ARG A 7 16.79 -3.41 -4.19
CA ARG A 7 18.23 -3.15 -4.19
C ARG A 7 18.74 -3.30 -5.63
N ASP A 8 19.07 -2.18 -6.23
CA ASP A 8 19.83 -2.16 -7.47
C ASP A 8 21.26 -2.66 -7.20
N ARG A 9 21.66 -3.76 -7.86
CA ARG A 9 23.00 -4.33 -7.73
C ARG A 9 24.05 -3.65 -8.62
N HIS A 10 23.65 -2.69 -9.48
CA HIS A 10 24.55 -2.13 -10.49
C HIS A 10 24.25 -0.65 -10.83
N HIS A 11 24.34 0.28 -9.86
CA HIS A 11 24.48 1.68 -10.22
C HIS A 11 25.65 2.30 -9.47
N PRO A 12 26.59 2.97 -10.20
CA PRO A 12 27.68 3.70 -9.57
C PRO A 12 27.10 4.89 -8.79
N HIS A 13 27.65 5.12 -7.63
CA HIS A 13 27.30 6.14 -6.66
C HIS A 13 26.97 7.51 -7.28
N GLY A 14 25.71 7.79 -7.51
CA GLY A 14 25.21 9.15 -7.74
C GLY A 14 25.17 9.91 -6.41
N ALA A 15 25.79 11.06 -6.38
CA ALA A 15 25.94 11.91 -5.20
C ALA A 15 24.60 12.25 -4.55
N GLY A 16 24.45 12.00 -3.23
CA GLY A 16 23.61 12.82 -2.38
C GLY A 16 22.26 12.30 -1.94
N GLN A 17 21.93 10.99 -1.98
CA GLN A 17 20.80 10.50 -1.21
C GLN A 17 21.15 10.54 0.28
N ARG A 18 20.55 11.48 1.02
CA ARG A 18 20.56 11.45 2.48
C ARG A 18 19.81 10.21 2.91
N HIS A 19 20.46 9.31 3.64
CA HIS A 19 19.81 8.13 4.21
C HIS A 19 18.57 8.57 5.00
N GLY A 20 17.42 7.99 4.66
CA GLY A 20 16.16 8.25 5.35
C GLY A 20 15.22 9.27 4.70
N HIS A 21 15.53 9.80 3.51
CA HIS A 21 14.64 10.68 2.77
C HIS A 21 14.30 10.12 1.39
N PHE A 22 13.07 10.33 0.96
CA PHE A 22 12.64 10.01 -0.40
C PHE A 22 13.25 11.02 -1.41
N SER A 23 13.61 10.55 -2.60
CA SER A 23 13.79 11.45 -3.73
C SER A 23 12.44 12.07 -4.14
N ALA A 24 12.48 13.16 -4.93
CA ALA A 24 11.25 13.77 -5.42
C ALA A 24 10.37 12.79 -6.22
N GLU A 25 10.98 11.91 -7.01
CA GLU A 25 10.28 10.87 -7.76
C GLU A 25 9.70 9.79 -6.85
N GLN A 26 10.47 9.29 -5.89
CA GLN A 26 9.99 8.31 -4.90
C GLN A 26 8.83 8.88 -4.09
N ARG A 27 8.92 10.13 -3.67
CA ARG A 27 7.86 10.81 -2.95
C ARG A 27 6.58 10.93 -3.77
N LYS A 28 6.69 11.33 -5.04
CA LYS A 28 5.55 11.40 -5.95
C LYS A 28 4.85 10.05 -6.07
N VAL A 29 5.60 8.96 -6.27
CA VAL A 29 5.04 7.61 -6.36
C VAL A 29 4.42 7.18 -5.02
N TYR A 30 5.09 7.49 -3.90
CA TYR A 30 4.58 7.21 -2.56
C TYR A 30 3.21 7.85 -2.32
N ASP A 31 3.08 9.15 -2.64
CA ASP A 31 1.85 9.90 -2.44
C ASP A 31 0.69 9.36 -3.30
N VAL A 32 0.97 8.86 -4.51
CA VAL A 32 -0.03 8.19 -5.37
C VAL A 32 -0.50 6.88 -4.74
N VAL A 33 0.43 6.06 -4.25
CA VAL A 33 0.10 4.78 -3.59
C VAL A 33 -0.70 5.03 -2.31
N LEU A 34 -0.30 6.01 -1.50
CA LEU A 34 -1.02 6.39 -0.29
C LEU A 34 -2.46 6.84 -0.61
N ALA A 35 -2.64 7.72 -1.60
CA ALA A 35 -3.96 8.17 -2.02
C ALA A 35 -4.85 7.02 -2.52
N ALA A 36 -4.27 6.05 -3.26
CA ALA A 36 -4.99 4.87 -3.72
C ALA A 36 -5.42 3.98 -2.54
N GLN A 37 -4.54 3.78 -1.54
CA GLN A 37 -4.84 3.04 -0.33
C GLN A 37 -5.95 3.73 0.49
N GLU A 38 -5.83 5.02 0.75
CA GLU A 38 -6.82 5.79 1.50
C GLU A 38 -8.19 5.76 0.82
N ARG A 39 -8.22 5.82 -0.52
CA ARG A 39 -9.46 5.70 -1.30
C ARG A 39 -10.13 4.35 -1.08
N ALA A 40 -9.37 3.27 -1.13
CA ALA A 40 -9.91 1.92 -0.89
C ALA A 40 -10.38 1.78 0.57
N LEU A 41 -9.54 2.17 1.54
CA LEU A 41 -9.86 2.11 2.98
C LEU A 41 -11.16 2.85 3.31
N ALA A 42 -11.39 4.03 2.72
CA ALA A 42 -12.61 4.81 2.93
C ALA A 42 -13.89 4.12 2.44
N MET A 43 -13.77 3.10 1.59
CA MET A 43 -14.90 2.34 1.05
C MET A 43 -15.16 1.04 1.82
N VAL A 44 -14.23 0.60 2.66
CA VAL A 44 -14.32 -0.70 3.35
C VAL A 44 -15.48 -0.69 4.35
N LYS A 45 -16.46 -1.56 4.12
CA LYS A 45 -17.61 -1.81 5.01
C LYS A 45 -18.33 -3.09 4.59
N PRO A 46 -19.22 -3.65 5.43
CA PRO A 46 -20.09 -4.75 5.02
C PRO A 46 -20.88 -4.43 3.75
N GLY A 47 -21.03 -5.42 2.88
CA GLY A 47 -21.80 -5.32 1.64
C GLY A 47 -21.02 -4.79 0.43
N VAL A 48 -19.81 -4.28 0.60
CA VAL A 48 -18.93 -3.87 -0.51
C VAL A 48 -18.18 -5.09 -1.03
N TYR A 49 -17.94 -5.16 -2.33
CA TYR A 49 -17.13 -6.21 -2.93
C TYR A 49 -15.64 -5.83 -2.94
N HIS A 50 -14.77 -6.81 -2.71
CA HIS A 50 -13.32 -6.60 -2.80
C HIS A 50 -12.90 -6.01 -4.16
N GLU A 51 -13.54 -6.45 -5.24
CA GLU A 51 -13.30 -5.95 -6.59
C GLU A 51 -13.57 -4.44 -6.74
N ASP A 52 -14.58 -3.89 -6.04
CA ASP A 52 -14.90 -2.47 -6.10
C ASP A 52 -13.84 -1.62 -5.40
N LEU A 53 -13.22 -2.16 -4.33
CA LEU A 53 -12.08 -1.54 -3.66
C LEU A 53 -10.87 -1.52 -4.59
N ASP A 54 -10.56 -2.65 -5.25
CA ASP A 54 -9.46 -2.76 -6.22
C ASP A 54 -9.64 -1.78 -7.38
N LYS A 55 -10.83 -1.73 -7.99
CA LYS A 55 -11.15 -0.77 -9.07
C LYS A 55 -10.95 0.68 -8.64
N ALA A 56 -11.36 1.02 -7.42
CA ALA A 56 -11.21 2.39 -6.92
C ALA A 56 -9.74 2.80 -6.71
N ALA A 57 -8.91 1.89 -6.21
CA ALA A 57 -7.47 2.11 -6.07
C ALA A 57 -6.79 2.21 -7.44
N ARG A 58 -7.09 1.29 -8.36
CA ARG A 58 -6.54 1.28 -9.73
C ARG A 58 -6.85 2.56 -10.48
N ALA A 59 -8.08 3.05 -10.40
CA ALA A 59 -8.47 4.28 -11.11
C ALA A 59 -7.59 5.48 -10.72
N LEU A 60 -7.16 5.58 -9.46
CA LEU A 60 -6.23 6.63 -9.03
C LEU A 60 -4.83 6.42 -9.57
N VAL A 61 -4.33 5.19 -9.53
CA VAL A 61 -3.01 4.84 -10.06
C VAL A 61 -2.93 5.07 -11.58
N GLU A 62 -3.97 4.65 -12.32
CA GLU A 62 -4.09 4.88 -13.76
C GLU A 62 -4.15 6.37 -14.11
N LYS A 63 -4.97 7.15 -13.39
CA LYS A 63 -5.06 8.60 -13.56
C LYS A 63 -3.72 9.31 -13.34
N ALA A 64 -2.87 8.77 -12.46
CA ALA A 64 -1.53 9.28 -12.21
C ALA A 64 -0.50 8.82 -13.26
N GLY A 65 -0.89 7.95 -14.23
CA GLY A 65 -0.03 7.44 -15.30
C GLY A 65 0.80 6.22 -14.93
N TYR A 66 0.41 5.50 -13.86
CA TYR A 66 1.15 4.32 -13.37
C TYR A 66 0.35 3.01 -13.48
N GLY A 67 -0.73 2.95 -14.26
CA GLY A 67 -1.63 1.78 -14.35
C GLY A 67 -0.89 0.47 -14.64
N ASP A 68 0.02 0.46 -15.61
CA ASP A 68 0.79 -0.73 -16.01
C ASP A 68 1.78 -1.22 -14.94
N PHE A 69 2.02 -0.41 -13.92
CA PHE A 69 2.96 -0.69 -12.83
C PHE A 69 2.28 -1.18 -11.54
N PHE A 70 0.96 -1.26 -11.50
CA PHE A 70 0.20 -1.88 -10.42
C PHE A 70 -0.15 -3.33 -10.82
N ILE A 71 0.78 -4.25 -10.61
CA ILE A 71 0.84 -5.59 -11.21
C ILE A 71 0.21 -6.71 -10.37
N HIS A 72 -0.41 -6.41 -9.24
CA HIS A 72 -1.09 -7.39 -8.37
C HIS A 72 -2.47 -6.88 -7.93
N GLY A 73 -3.25 -7.73 -7.26
CA GLY A 73 -4.53 -7.33 -6.64
C GLY A 73 -4.34 -6.38 -5.47
N LEU A 74 -5.41 -5.69 -5.09
CA LEU A 74 -5.39 -4.71 -4.00
C LEU A 74 -4.97 -5.30 -2.66
N GLY A 75 -5.25 -6.58 -2.41
CA GLY A 75 -4.95 -7.26 -1.17
C GLY A 75 -5.53 -8.67 -1.10
N HIS A 76 -5.47 -9.28 0.06
CA HIS A 76 -5.89 -10.65 0.31
C HIS A 76 -6.53 -10.81 1.70
N PHE A 77 -7.25 -11.91 1.90
CA PHE A 77 -7.75 -12.28 3.21
C PHE A 77 -6.61 -12.74 4.11
N VAL A 78 -6.74 -12.47 5.41
CA VAL A 78 -5.80 -12.86 6.47
C VAL A 78 -6.56 -13.67 7.50
N GLY A 79 -5.99 -14.80 7.93
CA GLY A 79 -6.55 -15.69 8.92
C GLY A 79 -5.48 -16.53 9.61
N LEU A 80 -5.61 -17.85 9.57
CA LEU A 80 -4.57 -18.75 10.06
C LEU A 80 -3.32 -18.69 9.18
N ASP A 81 -3.52 -18.45 7.89
CA ASP A 81 -2.44 -18.20 6.94
C ASP A 81 -2.37 -16.71 6.59
N VAL A 82 -1.16 -16.23 6.21
CA VAL A 82 -0.95 -14.85 5.76
C VAL A 82 -1.77 -14.56 4.51
N HIS A 83 -1.76 -15.47 3.53
CA HIS A 83 -2.66 -15.48 2.38
C HIS A 83 -3.69 -16.57 2.62
N ASP A 84 -4.76 -16.23 3.33
CA ASP A 84 -5.79 -17.20 3.68
C ASP A 84 -6.87 -17.30 2.60
N VAL A 85 -7.68 -18.35 2.72
CA VAL A 85 -8.84 -18.54 1.86
C VAL A 85 -9.84 -17.42 2.09
N GLY A 86 -10.55 -17.02 1.01
CA GLY A 86 -11.56 -15.97 1.11
C GLY A 86 -12.51 -15.97 -0.07
N ALA A 87 -13.71 -15.49 0.18
CA ALA A 87 -14.77 -15.42 -0.82
C ALA A 87 -14.70 -14.10 -1.59
N TYR A 88 -13.75 -13.98 -2.51
CA TYR A 88 -13.51 -12.73 -3.28
C TYR A 88 -14.70 -12.30 -4.16
N HIS A 89 -15.61 -13.23 -4.45
CA HIS A 89 -16.81 -12.98 -5.28
C HIS A 89 -18.06 -12.70 -4.44
N GLU A 90 -17.93 -12.68 -3.12
CA GLU A 90 -19.01 -12.34 -2.20
C GLU A 90 -18.78 -10.95 -1.58
N PRO A 91 -19.85 -10.28 -1.14
CA PRO A 91 -19.71 -9.03 -0.42
C PRO A 91 -18.99 -9.23 0.91
N LEU A 92 -18.19 -8.27 1.31
CA LEU A 92 -17.51 -8.26 2.61
C LEU A 92 -18.51 -8.35 3.75
N GLN A 93 -18.18 -9.14 4.77
CA GLN A 93 -19.01 -9.39 5.96
C GLN A 93 -18.23 -9.04 7.22
N ALA A 94 -18.95 -8.68 8.27
CA ALA A 94 -18.35 -8.47 9.60
C ALA A 94 -17.59 -9.70 10.06
N GLY A 95 -16.43 -9.48 10.66
CA GLY A 95 -15.49 -10.51 11.10
C GLY A 95 -14.41 -10.89 10.09
N MET A 96 -14.56 -10.50 8.81
CA MET A 96 -13.50 -10.71 7.82
C MET A 96 -12.31 -9.79 8.08
N VAL A 97 -11.10 -10.31 7.88
CA VAL A 97 -9.84 -9.55 7.92
C VAL A 97 -9.18 -9.63 6.55
N LEU A 98 -8.75 -8.48 6.03
CA LEU A 98 -8.04 -8.42 4.74
C LEU A 98 -6.99 -7.32 4.75
N THR A 99 -6.01 -7.45 3.84
CA THR A 99 -5.03 -6.40 3.56
C THR A 99 -5.57 -5.41 2.53
N ILE A 100 -5.12 -4.16 2.62
CA ILE A 100 -5.28 -3.13 1.58
C ILE A 100 -3.87 -2.63 1.27
N GLU A 101 -3.31 -3.07 0.14
CA GLU A 101 -1.88 -2.96 -0.15
C GLU A 101 -1.57 -2.55 -1.59
N PRO A 102 -2.12 -1.45 -2.11
CA PRO A 102 -1.77 -1.03 -3.46
C PRO A 102 -0.27 -0.79 -3.60
N GLY A 103 0.26 -1.08 -4.80
CA GLY A 103 1.69 -0.92 -5.06
C GLY A 103 1.98 -0.48 -6.48
N ILE A 104 3.03 0.32 -6.65
CA ILE A 104 3.59 0.76 -7.94
C ILE A 104 5.04 0.30 -7.99
N TYR A 105 5.41 -0.45 -9.02
CA TYR A 105 6.74 -1.03 -9.18
C TYR A 105 7.39 -0.53 -10.47
N LEU A 106 8.50 0.18 -10.35
CA LEU A 106 9.22 0.81 -11.46
C LEU A 106 10.61 0.15 -11.64
N PRO A 107 10.69 -1.01 -12.29
CA PRO A 107 11.94 -1.76 -12.41
C PRO A 107 13.03 -0.95 -13.12
N ASP A 108 12.68 -0.20 -14.17
CA ASP A 108 13.63 0.64 -14.91
C ASP A 108 14.17 1.81 -14.08
N ARG A 109 13.51 2.15 -12.96
CA ARG A 109 13.93 3.18 -12.00
C ARG A 109 14.56 2.58 -10.75
N GLY A 110 14.60 1.25 -10.63
CA GLY A 110 15.21 0.52 -9.52
C GLY A 110 14.46 0.64 -8.20
N PHE A 111 13.16 0.98 -8.17
CA PHE A 111 12.37 1.03 -6.94
C PHE A 111 10.90 0.67 -7.16
N GLY A 112 10.24 0.35 -6.05
CA GLY A 112 8.79 0.20 -5.96
C GLY A 112 8.30 0.71 -4.60
N VAL A 113 7.03 1.06 -4.54
CA VAL A 113 6.35 1.47 -3.31
C VAL A 113 5.11 0.62 -3.13
N ARG A 114 4.94 0.03 -1.95
CA ARG A 114 3.71 -0.60 -1.49
C ARG A 114 3.42 -0.12 -0.06
N ILE A 115 2.20 0.31 0.19
CA ILE A 115 1.72 0.68 1.52
C ILE A 115 0.62 -0.32 1.86
N GLU A 116 0.79 -1.03 2.98
CA GLU A 116 -0.05 -2.15 3.37
C GLU A 116 -0.59 -1.93 4.78
N ASP A 117 -1.89 -2.00 4.90
CA ASP A 117 -2.59 -2.01 6.17
C ASP A 117 -3.56 -3.20 6.23
N GLU A 118 -3.79 -3.69 7.45
CA GLU A 118 -4.78 -4.73 7.73
C GLU A 118 -6.06 -4.10 8.31
N VAL A 119 -7.21 -4.57 7.82
CA VAL A 119 -8.52 -4.11 8.27
C VAL A 119 -9.39 -5.26 8.72
N LEU A 120 -10.05 -5.08 9.87
CA LEU A 120 -11.14 -5.92 10.33
C LEU A 120 -12.46 -5.27 9.90
N ILE A 121 -13.30 -6.01 9.18
CA ILE A 121 -14.65 -5.57 8.86
C ILE A 121 -15.51 -5.66 10.12
N THR A 122 -16.13 -4.55 10.51
CA THR A 122 -17.07 -4.47 11.64
C THR A 122 -18.51 -4.47 11.15
N GLU A 123 -19.48 -4.50 12.05
CA GLU A 123 -20.91 -4.43 11.70
C GLU A 123 -21.30 -3.16 10.91
N THR A 124 -20.56 -2.06 11.08
CA THR A 124 -20.92 -0.75 10.52
C THR A 124 -19.82 -0.12 9.65
N GLY A 125 -18.66 -0.75 9.51
CA GLY A 125 -17.52 -0.19 8.78
C GLY A 125 -16.30 -1.07 8.87
N ALA A 126 -15.14 -0.47 9.15
CA ALA A 126 -13.88 -1.20 9.31
C ALA A 126 -13.03 -0.62 10.45
N LEU A 127 -12.27 -1.50 11.10
CA LEU A 127 -11.24 -1.14 12.07
C LEU A 127 -9.86 -1.38 11.44
N LEU A 128 -9.03 -0.36 11.42
CA LEU A 128 -7.64 -0.46 10.97
C LEU A 128 -6.80 -1.12 12.08
N LEU A 129 -6.33 -2.34 11.84
CA LEU A 129 -5.55 -3.11 12.84
C LEU A 129 -4.10 -2.61 12.95
N THR A 130 -3.60 -1.96 11.92
CA THR A 130 -2.25 -1.38 11.83
C THR A 130 -2.20 0.10 12.18
N ASP A 131 -3.26 0.63 12.79
CA ASP A 131 -3.30 2.03 13.25
C ASP A 131 -2.11 2.36 14.18
N GLY A 132 -1.62 3.60 14.07
CA GLY A 132 -0.44 4.06 14.82
C GLY A 132 0.91 3.80 14.13
N LEU A 133 0.96 3.07 13.01
CA LEU A 133 2.16 2.99 12.17
C LEU A 133 2.30 4.24 11.27
N PRO A 134 3.54 4.71 11.01
CA PRO A 134 3.77 5.82 10.08
C PRO A 134 3.22 5.50 8.68
N ARG A 135 2.35 6.36 8.15
CA ARG A 135 1.71 6.17 6.83
C ARG A 135 2.07 7.25 5.83
N THR A 136 2.11 8.50 6.24
CA THR A 136 2.51 9.59 5.32
C THR A 136 4.01 9.56 5.06
N ALA A 137 4.43 10.06 3.89
CA ALA A 137 5.85 10.13 3.55
C ALA A 137 6.66 10.88 4.61
N ASP A 138 6.12 11.98 5.17
CA ASP A 138 6.76 12.75 6.23
C ASP A 138 6.93 11.97 7.53
N GLU A 139 5.93 11.17 7.91
CA GLU A 139 6.02 10.33 9.10
C GLU A 139 7.07 9.23 8.93
N VAL A 140 7.11 8.60 7.76
CA VAL A 140 8.10 7.57 7.43
C VAL A 140 9.51 8.15 7.44
N GLU A 141 9.75 9.31 6.83
CA GLU A 141 11.05 9.99 6.85
C GLU A 141 11.47 10.34 8.29
N ARG A 142 10.57 10.90 9.10
CA ARG A 142 10.84 11.18 10.52
C ARG A 142 11.17 9.93 11.32
N TRP A 143 10.42 8.85 11.09
CA TRP A 143 10.65 7.57 11.76
C TRP A 143 12.00 6.96 11.37
N MET A 144 12.37 7.02 10.09
CA MET A 144 13.68 6.56 9.60
C MET A 144 14.84 7.39 10.14
N ALA A 145 14.67 8.72 10.25
CA ALA A 145 15.71 9.61 10.80
C ALA A 145 15.98 9.36 12.31
N ASN A 146 14.97 8.89 13.05
CA ASN A 146 15.05 8.66 14.49
C ASN A 146 15.42 7.21 14.86
N ARG A 147 15.68 6.33 13.89
CA ARG A 147 16.12 4.96 14.20
C ARG A 147 17.53 4.97 14.83
N PRO A 148 17.72 4.32 15.98
CA PRO A 148 19.06 4.07 16.50
C PRO A 148 19.83 3.22 15.48
N ARG A 149 21.10 3.59 15.26
CA ARG A 149 22.03 2.84 14.39
C ARG A 149 22.48 1.56 15.05
#